data_107814f7e4d45f832eaf7834cb607383
#
_entry.id   107814f7e4d45f832eaf7834cb607383
#
_cell.length_a   1.000
_cell.length_b   1.000
_cell.length_c   1.000
_cell.angle_alpha   90.00
_cell.angle_beta   90.00
_cell.angle_gamma   90.00
#
_symmetry.space_group_name_H-M   'P 1'
#
loop_
_entity.id
_entity.type
_entity.pdbx_description
1 polymer ?
#
loop_
_entity_poly.entity_id
_entity_poly.type
_entity_poly.pdbx_seq_one_letter_code
_entity_poly.pdbx_strand_id
1 'polypeptide(L)'
;MMRNFDQYTKKRLNRYYELLRQKAERVRDHKVNSIYQAYPEIEDLENKKIQAGIARIRNKISGVAEHNSFELAEIDRKLKSILIANNIPLDYLEPEYQCKICRDRGWVDGDYCSCVDRALIETNQQSNLYLPAPDQTFANFDLNVFSRQKNPVFFQGQLSPQEAMRGLRTIAKRYVDKFHDNPENLYLFGTTGTGKTFLMSCIANELSKRGVNPVFIKAVKLFELMAQRRTLLNTFSPDPEEQDLVNRKFDLINKTELLCIDDIGLEAKGLLNTYSDLIVLLDDRYNANLPVIMTSNLKPSELAEDYDERIQSRITGNFQLLMFEGSDIRTRTARGRIEQDAD
;
A
#
# COMPACT_ATOMS: atom_id res chain seq x y z
N MET A 1 6.13 22.11 16.46
CA MET A 1 6.46 21.59 17.80
C MET A 1 7.23 20.29 17.57
N MET A 2 8.54 20.22 17.89
CA MET A 2 9.32 18.99 17.74
C MET A 2 8.70 17.87 18.58
N ARG A 3 8.34 16.75 17.95
CA ARG A 3 7.85 15.57 18.67
C ARG A 3 8.98 15.00 19.52
N ASN A 4 8.80 14.93 20.83
CA ASN A 4 9.79 14.32 21.71
C ASN A 4 9.28 12.95 22.18
N PHE A 5 9.84 11.87 21.65
CA PHE A 5 9.52 10.52 22.08
C PHE A 5 10.46 10.09 23.24
N ASP A 6 9.94 9.22 24.12
CA ASP A 6 10.76 8.57 25.15
C ASP A 6 11.84 7.67 24.52
N GLN A 7 12.83 7.30 25.33
CA GLN A 7 13.98 6.53 24.86
C GLN A 7 13.61 5.14 24.33
N TYR A 8 12.58 4.51 24.89
CA TYR A 8 12.12 3.19 24.47
C TYR A 8 11.45 3.27 23.09
N THR A 9 10.58 4.25 22.88
CA THR A 9 9.94 4.51 21.59
C THR A 9 10.97 4.84 20.50
N LYS A 10 11.96 5.69 20.81
CA LYS A 10 13.07 5.99 19.89
C LYS A 10 13.85 4.74 19.48
N LYS A 11 14.19 3.88 20.45
CA LYS A 11 14.90 2.61 20.17
C LYS A 11 14.09 1.67 19.28
N ARG A 12 12.78 1.58 19.54
CA ARG A 12 11.84 0.76 18.76
C ARG A 12 11.70 1.25 17.33
N LEU A 13 11.53 2.56 17.12
CA LEU A 13 11.47 3.19 15.80
C LEU A 13 12.78 2.97 15.02
N ASN A 14 13.93 3.19 15.66
CA ASN A 14 15.24 2.98 15.02
C ASN A 14 15.39 1.54 14.53
N ARG A 15 15.02 0.55 15.35
CA ARG A 15 15.05 -0.87 14.97
C ARG A 15 14.11 -1.18 13.82
N TYR A 16 12.90 -0.61 13.83
CA TYR A 16 11.92 -0.78 12.75
C TYR A 16 12.48 -0.28 11.43
N TYR A 17 12.98 0.96 11.38
CA TYR A 17 13.55 1.54 10.18
C TYR A 17 14.82 0.84 9.72
N GLU A 18 15.63 0.35 10.64
CA GLU A 18 16.80 -0.47 10.32
C GLU A 18 16.39 -1.76 9.58
N LEU A 19 15.38 -2.46 10.09
CA LEU A 19 14.86 -3.68 9.47
C LEU A 19 14.26 -3.40 8.06
N LEU A 20 13.57 -2.28 7.88
CA LEU A 20 13.04 -1.88 6.57
C LEU A 20 14.18 -1.64 5.57
N ARG A 21 15.21 -0.90 5.96
CA ARG A 21 16.38 -0.65 5.10
C ARG A 21 17.11 -1.96 4.75
N GLN A 22 17.37 -2.81 5.73
CA GLN A 22 17.99 -4.12 5.50
C GLN A 22 17.17 -5.00 4.56
N LYS A 23 15.83 -4.92 4.63
CA LYS A 23 14.95 -5.63 3.70
C LYS A 23 15.07 -5.05 2.29
N ALA A 24 15.02 -3.73 2.13
CA ALA A 24 15.17 -3.05 0.84
C ALA A 24 16.52 -3.37 0.19
N GLU A 25 17.61 -3.34 0.97
CA GLU A 25 18.96 -3.70 0.53
C GLU A 25 19.05 -5.15 0.08
N ARG A 26 18.52 -6.10 0.86
CA ARG A 26 18.49 -7.52 0.47
C ARG A 26 17.73 -7.77 -0.83
N VAL A 27 16.59 -7.11 -1.02
CA VAL A 27 15.81 -7.23 -2.27
C VAL A 27 16.62 -6.66 -3.44
N ARG A 28 17.26 -5.49 -3.26
CA ARG A 28 18.17 -4.91 -4.24
C ARG A 28 19.32 -5.86 -4.59
N ASP A 29 20.01 -6.41 -3.58
CA ASP A 29 21.14 -7.30 -3.77
C ASP A 29 20.75 -8.56 -4.53
N HIS A 30 19.60 -9.15 -4.20
CA HIS A 30 19.08 -10.29 -4.94
C HIS A 30 18.78 -9.93 -6.41
N LYS A 31 18.16 -8.77 -6.67
CA LYS A 31 17.89 -8.26 -8.03
C LYS A 31 19.19 -8.03 -8.81
N VAL A 32 20.16 -7.37 -8.18
CA VAL A 32 21.48 -7.10 -8.78
C VAL A 32 22.21 -8.39 -9.11
N ASN A 33 22.25 -9.36 -8.19
CA ASN A 33 22.89 -10.65 -8.42
C ASN A 33 22.22 -11.40 -9.59
N SER A 34 20.89 -11.36 -9.69
CA SER A 34 20.17 -11.96 -10.82
C SER A 34 20.51 -11.30 -12.17
N ILE A 35 20.70 -9.97 -12.17
CA ILE A 35 21.11 -9.22 -13.36
C ILE A 35 22.55 -9.60 -13.74
N TYR A 36 23.48 -9.67 -12.80
CA TYR A 36 24.88 -10.04 -13.06
C TYR A 36 25.01 -11.48 -13.54
N GLN A 37 24.20 -12.41 -13.01
CA GLN A 37 24.16 -13.78 -13.53
C GLN A 37 23.64 -13.85 -14.97
N ALA A 38 22.65 -13.05 -15.32
CA ALA A 38 22.10 -13.00 -16.68
C ALA A 38 22.99 -12.22 -17.66
N TYR A 39 23.70 -11.20 -17.17
CA TYR A 39 24.51 -10.26 -17.97
C TYR A 39 25.86 -10.00 -17.29
N PRO A 40 26.83 -10.91 -17.33
CA PRO A 40 28.12 -10.77 -16.66
C PRO A 40 28.92 -9.54 -17.11
N GLU A 41 28.69 -9.07 -18.33
CA GLU A 41 29.30 -7.86 -18.87
C GLU A 41 28.94 -6.58 -18.10
N ILE A 42 27.76 -6.54 -17.47
CA ILE A 42 27.32 -5.41 -16.62
C ILE A 42 28.18 -5.39 -15.35
N GLU A 43 28.39 -6.55 -14.71
CA GLU A 43 29.25 -6.66 -13.52
C GLU A 43 30.69 -6.23 -13.82
N ASP A 44 31.24 -6.66 -14.96
CA ASP A 44 32.58 -6.26 -15.40
C ASP A 44 32.71 -4.76 -15.61
N LEU A 45 31.72 -4.13 -16.22
CA LEU A 45 31.69 -2.68 -16.44
C LEU A 45 31.55 -1.89 -15.14
N GLU A 46 30.68 -2.35 -14.20
CA GLU A 46 30.56 -1.72 -12.88
C GLU A 46 31.87 -1.84 -12.08
N ASN A 47 32.54 -3.00 -12.11
CA ASN A 47 33.82 -3.18 -11.46
C ASN A 47 34.92 -2.24 -12.05
N LYS A 48 34.96 -2.10 -13.38
CA LYS A 48 35.87 -1.17 -14.05
C LYS A 48 35.57 0.27 -13.65
N LYS A 49 34.28 0.64 -13.56
CA LYS A 49 33.84 1.96 -13.12
C LYS A 49 34.29 2.28 -11.70
N ILE A 50 34.13 1.32 -10.78
CA ILE A 50 34.57 1.44 -9.39
C ILE A 50 36.10 1.63 -9.33
N GLN A 51 36.86 0.81 -10.04
CA GLN A 51 38.33 0.91 -10.08
C GLN A 51 38.82 2.24 -10.66
N ALA A 52 38.20 2.68 -11.76
CA ALA A 52 38.52 4.01 -12.35
C ALA A 52 38.15 5.16 -11.41
N GLY A 53 37.05 5.06 -10.67
CA GLY A 53 36.67 6.01 -9.63
C GLY A 53 37.67 6.08 -8.48
N ILE A 54 38.12 4.93 -7.98
CA ILE A 54 39.16 4.86 -6.92
C ILE A 54 40.48 5.45 -7.42
N ALA A 55 40.90 5.13 -8.64
CA ALA A 55 42.11 5.67 -9.25
C ALA A 55 42.04 7.20 -9.36
N ARG A 56 40.89 7.73 -9.76
CA ARG A 56 40.65 9.18 -9.83
C ARG A 56 40.79 9.88 -8.48
N ILE A 57 40.22 9.32 -7.41
CA ILE A 57 40.34 9.86 -6.05
C ILE A 57 41.79 9.82 -5.59
N ARG A 58 42.50 8.70 -5.83
CA ARG A 58 43.94 8.55 -5.49
C ARG A 58 44.80 9.61 -6.21
N ASN A 59 44.61 9.81 -7.53
CA ASN A 59 45.32 10.76 -8.32
C ASN A 59 45.08 12.20 -7.84
N LYS A 60 43.82 12.52 -7.48
CA LYS A 60 43.46 13.84 -6.93
C LYS A 60 44.15 14.12 -5.59
N ILE A 61 44.31 13.13 -4.73
CA ILE A 61 45.01 13.24 -3.44
C ILE A 61 46.53 13.42 -3.68
N SER A 62 47.10 12.74 -4.71
CA SER A 62 48.54 12.77 -5.02
C SER A 62 48.96 13.93 -5.96
N GLY A 63 48.05 14.82 -6.33
CA GLY A 63 48.35 16.01 -7.19
C GLY A 63 48.69 15.68 -8.64
N VAL A 64 48.35 14.46 -9.11
CA VAL A 64 48.59 14.04 -10.51
C VAL A 64 47.43 14.48 -11.40
N ALA A 65 47.73 15.00 -12.59
CA ALA A 65 46.75 15.53 -13.54
C ALA A 65 45.72 14.47 -13.98
N GLU A 66 44.44 14.89 -14.15
CA GLU A 66 43.31 14.00 -14.50
C GLU A 66 43.44 13.46 -15.94
N HIS A 67 43.79 12.18 -16.07
CA HIS A 67 43.73 11.46 -17.37
C HIS A 67 42.52 10.54 -17.53
N ASN A 68 41.73 10.31 -16.50
CA ASN A 68 40.70 9.24 -16.46
C ASN A 68 39.24 9.71 -16.66
N SER A 69 38.97 10.96 -16.98
CA SER A 69 37.58 11.44 -17.16
C SER A 69 36.91 10.88 -18.44
N PHE A 70 37.68 10.63 -19.48
CA PHE A 70 37.21 10.10 -20.77
C PHE A 70 36.82 8.61 -20.63
N GLU A 71 37.62 7.83 -19.91
CA GLU A 71 37.42 6.42 -19.68
C GLU A 71 36.13 6.15 -18.90
N LEU A 72 35.87 6.91 -17.81
CA LEU A 72 34.63 6.82 -17.04
C LEU A 72 33.39 7.15 -17.89
N ALA A 73 33.46 8.16 -18.73
CA ALA A 73 32.35 8.54 -19.60
C ALA A 73 32.06 7.46 -20.68
N GLU A 74 33.09 6.76 -21.14
CA GLU A 74 32.92 5.65 -22.08
C GLU A 74 32.30 4.41 -21.41
N ILE A 75 32.74 4.07 -20.19
CA ILE A 75 32.16 2.99 -19.39
C ILE A 75 30.68 3.28 -19.11
N ASP A 76 30.33 4.48 -18.66
CA ASP A 76 28.96 4.89 -18.39
C ASP A 76 28.07 4.81 -19.64
N ARG A 77 28.60 5.17 -20.81
CA ARG A 77 27.86 5.09 -22.07
C ARG A 77 27.58 3.63 -22.47
N LYS A 78 28.59 2.77 -22.36
CA LYS A 78 28.44 1.32 -22.64
C LYS A 78 27.44 0.68 -21.69
N LEU A 79 27.57 0.96 -20.38
CA LEU A 79 26.67 0.43 -19.37
C LEU A 79 25.20 0.85 -19.64
N LYS A 80 24.95 2.14 -19.89
CA LYS A 80 23.61 2.63 -20.22
C LYS A 80 23.04 1.97 -21.48
N SER A 81 23.86 1.75 -22.52
CA SER A 81 23.38 1.09 -23.75
C SER A 81 22.93 -0.34 -23.48
N ILE A 82 23.68 -1.11 -22.68
CA ILE A 82 23.35 -2.49 -22.32
C ILE A 82 22.09 -2.56 -21.46
N LEU A 83 21.99 -1.68 -20.44
CA LEU A 83 20.82 -1.60 -19.57
C LEU A 83 19.53 -1.30 -20.35
N ILE A 84 19.57 -0.31 -21.25
CA ILE A 84 18.42 0.03 -22.11
C ILE A 84 18.06 -1.11 -23.07
N ALA A 85 19.05 -1.73 -23.72
CA ALA A 85 18.83 -2.84 -24.65
C ALA A 85 18.15 -4.04 -24.00
N ASN A 86 18.38 -4.26 -22.71
CA ASN A 86 17.83 -5.38 -21.95
C ASN A 86 16.64 -4.99 -21.04
N ASN A 87 16.08 -3.78 -21.18
CA ASN A 87 14.98 -3.26 -20.36
C ASN A 87 15.28 -3.30 -18.85
N ILE A 88 16.55 -3.09 -18.46
CA ILE A 88 16.97 -2.99 -17.06
C ILE A 88 16.88 -1.52 -16.63
N PRO A 89 16.19 -1.20 -15.51
CA PRO A 89 16.12 0.17 -15.01
C PRO A 89 17.52 0.75 -14.72
N LEU A 90 17.72 2.03 -15.02
CA LEU A 90 19.02 2.68 -14.78
C LEU A 90 19.36 2.82 -13.29
N ASP A 91 18.35 2.77 -12.44
CA ASP A 91 18.44 2.82 -10.98
C ASP A 91 18.43 1.44 -10.30
N TYR A 92 18.73 0.36 -11.05
CA TYR A 92 18.68 -1.03 -10.57
C TYR A 92 19.57 -1.30 -9.34
N LEU A 93 20.58 -0.46 -9.11
CA LEU A 93 21.46 -0.52 -7.94
C LEU A 93 20.87 0.17 -6.70
N GLU A 94 19.79 0.94 -6.85
CA GLU A 94 19.19 1.65 -5.73
C GLU A 94 18.17 0.77 -5.00
N PRO A 95 18.17 0.75 -3.65
CA PRO A 95 17.15 0.06 -2.89
C PRO A 95 15.77 0.74 -3.04
N GLU A 96 14.72 -0.06 -3.14
CA GLU A 96 13.34 0.42 -3.14
C GLU A 96 12.86 0.61 -1.70
N TYR A 97 12.97 1.85 -1.19
CA TYR A 97 12.51 2.19 0.16
C TYR A 97 10.99 2.31 0.24
N GLN A 98 10.40 1.89 1.36
CA GLN A 98 8.96 1.97 1.62
C GLN A 98 8.50 3.44 1.73
N CYS A 99 9.27 4.26 2.43
CA CYS A 99 9.07 5.69 2.48
C CYS A 99 10.07 6.41 1.58
N LYS A 100 9.61 6.95 0.46
CA LYS A 100 10.48 7.68 -0.47
C LYS A 100 10.96 9.03 0.07
N ILE A 101 10.21 9.64 1.02
CA ILE A 101 10.55 10.95 1.59
C ILE A 101 11.79 10.83 2.47
N CYS A 102 11.80 9.94 3.46
CA CYS A 102 12.92 9.78 4.38
C CYS A 102 13.85 8.60 4.04
N ARG A 103 13.55 7.81 3.00
CA ARG A 103 14.28 6.59 2.63
C ARG A 103 14.42 5.63 3.81
N ASP A 104 13.29 5.39 4.49
CA ASP A 104 13.19 4.56 5.68
C ASP A 104 14.15 4.94 6.81
N ARG A 105 14.39 6.25 7.01
CA ARG A 105 15.18 6.78 8.13
C ARG A 105 14.30 7.29 9.27
N GLY A 106 13.04 7.63 8.99
CA GLY A 106 12.13 8.26 9.93
C GLY A 106 12.39 9.75 10.18
N TRP A 107 13.41 10.36 9.54
CA TRP A 107 13.85 11.74 9.74
C TRP A 107 14.09 12.44 8.40
N VAL A 108 13.69 13.72 8.34
CA VAL A 108 13.94 14.61 7.20
C VAL A 108 14.20 16.01 7.77
N ASP A 109 15.31 16.62 7.40
CA ASP A 109 15.66 18.00 7.74
C ASP A 109 15.58 18.36 9.23
N GLY A 110 15.90 17.38 10.11
CA GLY A 110 15.93 17.58 11.56
C GLY A 110 14.60 17.35 12.26
N ASP A 111 13.54 16.94 11.55
CA ASP A 111 12.24 16.60 12.14
C ASP A 111 11.82 15.17 11.77
N TYR A 112 10.83 14.61 12.47
CA TYR A 112 10.27 13.32 12.17
C TYR A 112 9.49 13.33 10.85
N CYS A 113 9.77 12.36 9.99
CA CYS A 113 9.02 12.16 8.76
C CYS A 113 7.55 11.79 9.06
N SER A 114 6.63 12.16 8.18
CA SER A 114 5.20 11.80 8.30
C SER A 114 4.95 10.29 8.41
N CYS A 115 5.87 9.45 7.90
CA CYS A 115 5.76 7.99 8.02
C CYS A 115 5.96 7.47 9.46
N VAL A 116 6.42 8.30 10.40
CA VAL A 116 6.70 7.88 11.80
C VAL A 116 5.42 7.51 12.52
N ASP A 117 4.30 8.19 12.26
CA ASP A 117 3.01 7.84 12.86
C ASP A 117 2.60 6.41 12.51
N ARG A 118 2.78 6.03 11.26
CA ARG A 118 2.56 4.67 10.78
C ARG A 118 3.52 3.67 11.44
N ALA A 119 4.82 4.01 11.51
CA ALA A 119 5.82 3.17 12.15
C ALA A 119 5.52 2.93 13.65
N LEU A 120 5.04 3.94 14.36
CA LEU A 120 4.61 3.82 15.76
C LEU A 120 3.47 2.81 15.92
N ILE A 121 2.50 2.85 15.01
CA ILE A 121 1.36 1.95 15.03
C ILE A 121 1.79 0.52 14.70
N GLU A 122 2.59 0.32 13.65
CA GLU A 122 3.05 -1.00 13.21
C GLU A 122 3.98 -1.66 14.24
N THR A 123 4.80 -0.88 14.93
CA THR A 123 5.69 -1.41 16.00
C THR A 123 4.97 -1.68 17.30
N ASN A 124 3.76 -1.17 17.51
CA ASN A 124 2.94 -1.50 18.66
C ASN A 124 2.16 -2.79 18.36
N GLN A 125 2.46 -3.88 19.07
CA GLN A 125 1.81 -5.20 18.90
C GLN A 125 0.28 -5.18 19.09
N GLN A 126 -0.30 -4.10 19.63
CA GLN A 126 -1.73 -3.85 19.75
C GLN A 126 -2.34 -3.07 18.57
N SER A 127 -1.54 -2.80 17.51
CA SER A 127 -2.03 -2.06 16.36
C SER A 127 -3.05 -2.88 15.56
N ASN A 128 -4.24 -2.32 15.38
CA ASN A 128 -5.30 -2.90 14.56
C ASN A 128 -5.18 -2.50 13.07
N LEU A 129 -4.13 -1.73 12.72
CA LEU A 129 -3.85 -1.28 11.36
C LEU A 129 -2.90 -2.26 10.68
N TYR A 130 -3.10 -2.50 9.41
CA TYR A 130 -2.24 -3.39 8.62
C TYR A 130 -1.87 -2.75 7.28
N LEU A 131 -0.87 -3.32 6.64
CA LEU A 131 -0.44 -2.95 5.29
C LEU A 131 -1.03 -3.93 4.29
N PRO A 132 -1.24 -3.47 3.04
CA PRO A 132 -1.58 -4.40 1.97
C PRO A 132 -0.45 -5.41 1.78
N ALA A 133 -0.79 -6.63 1.39
CA ALA A 133 0.21 -7.62 1.03
C ALA A 133 1.05 -7.12 -0.15
N PRO A 134 2.40 -7.15 -0.07
CA PRO A 134 3.26 -6.51 -1.07
C PRO A 134 3.21 -7.16 -2.45
N ASP A 135 2.76 -8.41 -2.53
CA ASP A 135 2.55 -9.19 -3.75
C ASP A 135 1.22 -8.86 -4.45
N GLN A 136 0.28 -8.18 -3.78
CA GLN A 136 -1.00 -7.75 -4.37
C GLN A 136 -0.80 -6.49 -5.21
N THR A 137 -0.31 -6.68 -6.43
CA THR A 137 0.01 -5.63 -7.39
C THR A 137 -0.79 -5.79 -8.68
N PHE A 138 -0.88 -4.74 -9.50
CA PHE A 138 -1.50 -4.84 -10.83
C PHE A 138 -0.77 -5.80 -11.78
N ALA A 139 0.53 -6.06 -11.57
CA ALA A 139 1.29 -7.04 -12.32
C ALA A 139 0.83 -8.48 -12.00
N ASN A 140 0.55 -8.73 -10.72
CA ASN A 140 0.10 -10.04 -10.22
C ASN A 140 -1.43 -10.22 -10.30
N PHE A 141 -2.17 -9.25 -10.85
CA PHE A 141 -3.61 -9.35 -11.03
C PHE A 141 -3.92 -10.23 -12.24
N ASP A 142 -4.01 -11.54 -12.01
CA ASP A 142 -4.29 -12.52 -13.06
C ASP A 142 -5.77 -12.55 -13.44
N LEU A 143 -6.08 -12.14 -14.68
CA LEU A 143 -7.44 -12.18 -15.21
C LEU A 143 -7.90 -13.60 -15.57
N ASN A 144 -6.98 -14.59 -15.70
CA ASN A 144 -7.35 -15.94 -16.10
C ASN A 144 -8.01 -16.76 -14.99
N VAL A 145 -7.89 -16.30 -13.72
CA VAL A 145 -8.63 -16.92 -12.60
C VAL A 145 -10.14 -16.69 -12.68
N PHE A 146 -10.60 -15.72 -13.51
CA PHE A 146 -12.01 -15.41 -13.71
C PHE A 146 -12.58 -16.13 -14.92
N SER A 147 -13.85 -16.56 -14.84
CA SER A 147 -14.54 -17.22 -15.94
C SER A 147 -14.71 -16.31 -17.15
N ARG A 148 -14.43 -16.86 -18.34
CA ARG A 148 -14.72 -16.22 -19.64
C ARG A 148 -16.15 -16.44 -20.10
N GLN A 149 -16.87 -17.38 -19.48
CA GLN A 149 -18.23 -17.69 -19.85
C GLN A 149 -19.19 -16.73 -19.18
N LYS A 150 -20.12 -16.18 -19.97
CA LYS A 150 -21.23 -15.39 -19.46
C LYS A 150 -22.20 -16.30 -18.71
N ASN A 151 -22.69 -15.85 -17.57
CA ASN A 151 -23.65 -16.57 -16.76
C ASN A 151 -24.76 -15.60 -16.34
N PRO A 152 -26.05 -15.95 -16.53
CA PRO A 152 -27.17 -15.09 -16.13
C PRO A 152 -27.17 -14.69 -14.65
N VAL A 153 -26.53 -15.49 -13.78
CA VAL A 153 -26.39 -15.20 -12.36
C VAL A 153 -25.44 -14.01 -12.09
N PHE A 154 -24.49 -13.76 -12.98
CA PHE A 154 -23.49 -12.70 -12.81
C PHE A 154 -23.69 -11.62 -13.88
N PHE A 155 -23.67 -10.36 -13.45
CA PHE A 155 -23.83 -9.19 -14.33
C PHE A 155 -25.02 -9.32 -15.29
N GLN A 156 -26.11 -9.99 -14.84
CA GLN A 156 -27.31 -10.23 -15.65
C GLN A 156 -27.01 -10.91 -17.00
N GLY A 157 -25.94 -11.68 -17.10
CA GLY A 157 -25.48 -12.31 -18.32
C GLY A 157 -24.90 -11.39 -19.39
N GLN A 158 -24.77 -10.10 -19.12
CA GLN A 158 -24.25 -9.12 -20.10
C GLN A 158 -22.73 -9.22 -20.26
N LEU A 159 -22.01 -9.42 -19.16
CA LEU A 159 -20.57 -9.54 -19.11
C LEU A 159 -20.16 -10.88 -18.50
N SER A 160 -19.03 -11.43 -18.96
CA SER A 160 -18.36 -12.50 -18.22
C SER A 160 -17.62 -11.91 -17.01
N PRO A 161 -17.40 -12.69 -15.93
CA PRO A 161 -16.59 -12.24 -14.80
C PRO A 161 -15.21 -11.72 -15.21
N GLN A 162 -14.57 -12.32 -16.21
CA GLN A 162 -13.27 -11.86 -16.71
C GLN A 162 -13.36 -10.47 -17.38
N GLU A 163 -14.38 -10.24 -18.23
CA GLU A 163 -14.60 -8.94 -18.87
C GLU A 163 -14.86 -7.84 -17.83
N ALA A 164 -15.70 -8.12 -16.85
CA ALA A 164 -16.00 -7.21 -15.76
C ALA A 164 -14.72 -6.86 -14.96
N MET A 165 -13.92 -7.87 -14.56
CA MET A 165 -12.67 -7.66 -13.83
C MET A 165 -11.62 -6.89 -14.64
N ARG A 166 -11.59 -7.07 -15.98
CA ARG A 166 -10.75 -6.24 -16.85
C ARG A 166 -11.16 -4.78 -16.81
N GLY A 167 -12.46 -4.51 -16.82
CA GLY A 167 -13.01 -3.17 -16.67
C GLY A 167 -12.64 -2.55 -15.33
N LEU A 168 -12.87 -3.27 -14.22
CA LEU A 168 -12.57 -2.83 -12.86
C LEU A 168 -11.07 -2.55 -12.68
N ARG A 169 -10.19 -3.43 -13.21
CA ARG A 169 -8.74 -3.20 -13.22
C ARG A 169 -8.37 -1.92 -13.97
N THR A 170 -9.03 -1.63 -15.09
CA THR A 170 -8.80 -0.40 -15.86
C THR A 170 -9.25 0.84 -15.08
N ILE A 171 -10.42 0.80 -14.43
CA ILE A 171 -10.90 1.87 -13.54
C ILE A 171 -9.90 2.11 -12.40
N ALA A 172 -9.42 1.04 -11.74
CA ALA A 172 -8.47 1.13 -10.65
C ALA A 172 -7.12 1.76 -11.07
N LYS A 173 -6.60 1.42 -12.26
CA LYS A 173 -5.39 2.06 -12.80
C LYS A 173 -5.61 3.55 -13.07
N ARG A 174 -6.74 3.89 -13.69
CA ARG A 174 -7.11 5.29 -13.93
C ARG A 174 -7.29 6.08 -12.63
N TYR A 175 -7.84 5.45 -11.59
CA TYR A 175 -7.94 6.03 -10.25
C TYR A 175 -6.56 6.41 -9.70
N VAL A 176 -5.59 5.50 -9.78
CA VAL A 176 -4.21 5.76 -9.37
C VAL A 176 -3.58 6.89 -10.16
N ASP A 177 -3.82 6.96 -11.47
CA ASP A 177 -3.24 8.01 -12.33
C ASP A 177 -3.82 9.40 -12.03
N LYS A 178 -5.08 9.46 -11.59
CA LYS A 178 -5.80 10.71 -11.30
C LYS A 178 -5.88 11.06 -9.81
N PHE A 179 -5.23 10.28 -8.95
CA PHE A 179 -5.39 10.38 -7.50
C PHE A 179 -5.14 11.78 -6.93
N HIS A 180 -4.13 12.50 -7.43
CA HIS A 180 -3.80 13.84 -6.96
C HIS A 180 -4.66 14.95 -7.58
N ASP A 181 -5.27 14.69 -8.73
CA ASP A 181 -6.07 15.68 -9.44
C ASP A 181 -7.54 15.68 -8.96
N ASN A 182 -8.10 14.50 -8.75
CA ASN A 182 -9.49 14.31 -8.35
C ASN A 182 -9.63 13.03 -7.52
N PRO A 183 -9.36 13.09 -6.21
CA PRO A 183 -9.48 11.93 -5.34
C PRO A 183 -10.96 11.57 -5.13
N GLU A 184 -11.35 10.39 -5.61
CA GLU A 184 -12.71 9.86 -5.46
C GLU A 184 -12.77 8.79 -4.37
N ASN A 185 -13.93 8.65 -3.71
CA ASN A 185 -14.19 7.51 -2.85
C ASN A 185 -14.60 6.30 -3.69
N LEU A 186 -14.18 5.09 -3.31
CA LEU A 186 -14.56 3.85 -3.99
C LEU A 186 -15.25 2.89 -3.02
N TYR A 187 -16.37 2.33 -3.45
CA TYR A 187 -17.07 1.25 -2.75
C TYR A 187 -17.06 -0.01 -3.61
N LEU A 188 -16.23 -0.99 -3.22
CA LEU A 188 -16.05 -2.26 -3.90
C LEU A 188 -16.95 -3.30 -3.24
N PHE A 189 -18.02 -3.71 -3.88
CA PHE A 189 -19.03 -4.58 -3.27
C PHE A 189 -19.36 -5.79 -4.13
N GLY A 190 -19.90 -6.82 -3.48
CA GLY A 190 -20.38 -8.03 -4.16
C GLY A 190 -19.89 -9.33 -3.54
N THR A 191 -19.97 -10.43 -4.29
CA THR A 191 -19.75 -11.79 -3.77
C THR A 191 -18.36 -11.98 -3.13
N THR A 192 -18.33 -12.84 -2.10
CA THR A 192 -17.08 -13.18 -1.39
C THR A 192 -16.10 -13.88 -2.32
N GLY A 193 -14.80 -13.64 -2.11
CA GLY A 193 -13.72 -14.31 -2.87
C GLY A 193 -13.55 -13.85 -4.31
N THR A 194 -14.13 -12.70 -4.71
CA THR A 194 -14.04 -12.15 -6.08
C THR A 194 -12.89 -11.17 -6.30
N GLY A 195 -12.03 -10.94 -5.30
CA GLY A 195 -10.83 -10.12 -5.44
C GLY A 195 -10.98 -8.63 -5.06
N LYS A 196 -12.03 -8.24 -4.33
CA LYS A 196 -12.24 -6.86 -3.84
C LYS A 196 -11.04 -6.33 -3.07
N THR A 197 -10.64 -7.02 -1.99
CA THR A 197 -9.48 -6.66 -1.17
C THR A 197 -8.18 -6.67 -1.98
N PHE A 198 -8.04 -7.60 -2.94
CA PHE A 198 -6.87 -7.65 -3.82
C PHE A 198 -6.76 -6.40 -4.70
N LEU A 199 -7.87 -5.96 -5.32
CA LEU A 199 -7.87 -4.75 -6.15
C LEU A 199 -7.61 -3.48 -5.30
N MET A 200 -8.21 -3.38 -4.11
CA MET A 200 -7.93 -2.30 -3.16
C MET A 200 -6.44 -2.26 -2.80
N SER A 201 -5.84 -3.40 -2.53
CA SER A 201 -4.40 -3.52 -2.25
C SER A 201 -3.53 -3.16 -3.45
N CYS A 202 -3.93 -3.51 -4.69
CA CYS A 202 -3.23 -3.07 -5.90
C CYS A 202 -3.17 -1.55 -6.00
N ILE A 203 -4.30 -0.87 -5.77
CA ILE A 203 -4.38 0.60 -5.78
C ILE A 203 -3.44 1.18 -4.73
N ALA A 204 -3.52 0.71 -3.50
CA ALA A 204 -2.74 1.24 -2.41
C ALA A 204 -1.23 0.98 -2.57
N ASN A 205 -0.83 -0.22 -3.02
CA ASN A 205 0.57 -0.53 -3.30
C ASN A 205 1.14 0.36 -4.42
N GLU A 206 0.36 0.63 -5.46
CA GLU A 206 0.80 1.50 -6.55
C GLU A 206 0.90 2.96 -6.11
N LEU A 207 -0.06 3.46 -5.32
CA LEU A 207 -0.02 4.79 -4.73
C LEU A 207 1.14 4.93 -3.73
N SER A 208 1.45 3.88 -2.96
CA SER A 208 2.61 3.87 -2.06
C SER A 208 3.93 4.06 -2.82
N LYS A 209 4.07 3.48 -4.01
CA LYS A 209 5.24 3.70 -4.88
C LYS A 209 5.35 5.15 -5.36
N ARG A 210 4.21 5.85 -5.45
CA ARG A 210 4.12 7.27 -5.83
C ARG A 210 4.24 8.23 -4.64
N GLY A 211 4.49 7.72 -3.43
CA GLY A 211 4.73 8.51 -2.21
C GLY A 211 3.51 8.75 -1.34
N VAL A 212 2.32 8.26 -1.72
CA VAL A 212 1.13 8.28 -0.86
C VAL A 212 1.28 7.26 0.28
N ASN A 213 0.82 7.60 1.48
CA ASN A 213 0.84 6.71 2.64
C ASN A 213 -0.57 6.18 2.95
N PRO A 214 -1.04 5.10 2.30
CA PRO A 214 -2.35 4.54 2.59
C PRO A 214 -2.37 3.86 3.97
N VAL A 215 -3.51 3.96 4.65
CA VAL A 215 -3.77 3.25 5.89
C VAL A 215 -4.86 2.22 5.64
N PHE A 216 -4.61 0.97 6.04
CA PHE A 216 -5.56 -0.12 5.99
C PHE A 216 -6.09 -0.45 7.37
N ILE A 217 -7.39 -0.69 7.47
CA ILE A 217 -8.04 -1.17 8.67
C ILE A 217 -9.21 -2.11 8.30
N LYS A 218 -9.36 -3.21 9.04
CA LYS A 218 -10.58 -4.00 8.94
C LYS A 218 -11.73 -3.28 9.61
N ALA A 219 -12.92 -3.34 9.03
CA ALA A 219 -14.11 -2.70 9.58
C ALA A 219 -14.33 -3.06 11.06
N VAL A 220 -14.25 -4.33 11.43
CA VAL A 220 -14.35 -4.78 12.83
C VAL A 220 -13.39 -4.02 13.74
N LYS A 221 -12.13 -3.82 13.32
CA LYS A 221 -11.12 -3.12 14.12
C LYS A 221 -11.31 -1.61 14.15
N LEU A 222 -11.88 -1.04 13.10
CA LEU A 222 -12.28 0.36 13.09
C LEU A 222 -13.39 0.62 14.11
N PHE A 223 -14.42 -0.21 14.12
CA PHE A 223 -15.53 -0.09 15.06
C PHE A 223 -15.11 -0.34 16.52
N GLU A 224 -14.22 -1.31 16.78
CA GLU A 224 -13.61 -1.50 18.10
C GLU A 224 -12.84 -0.24 18.56
N LEU A 225 -12.05 0.39 17.67
CA LEU A 225 -11.32 1.60 17.98
C LEU A 225 -12.24 2.79 18.27
N MET A 226 -13.32 2.93 17.49
CA MET A 226 -14.35 3.97 17.73
C MET A 226 -15.04 3.77 19.08
N ALA A 227 -15.42 2.53 19.42
CA ALA A 227 -16.03 2.19 20.70
C ALA A 227 -15.06 2.47 21.86
N GLN A 228 -13.81 2.07 21.76
CA GLN A 228 -12.77 2.32 22.77
C GLN A 228 -12.57 3.83 22.97
N ARG A 229 -12.46 4.61 21.89
CA ARG A 229 -12.33 6.08 21.95
C ARG A 229 -13.50 6.71 22.66
N ARG A 230 -14.74 6.30 22.36
CA ARG A 230 -15.95 6.80 23.01
C ARG A 230 -15.97 6.47 24.51
N THR A 231 -15.56 5.25 24.88
CA THR A 231 -15.44 4.85 26.28
C THR A 231 -14.46 5.73 27.04
N LEU A 232 -13.27 5.96 26.48
CA LEU A 232 -12.25 6.81 27.11
C LEU A 232 -12.70 8.27 27.24
N LEU A 233 -13.43 8.81 26.27
CA LEU A 233 -13.99 10.17 26.34
C LEU A 233 -15.05 10.32 27.44
N ASN A 234 -15.75 9.24 27.81
CA ASN A 234 -16.77 9.22 28.84
C ASN A 234 -16.25 8.76 30.23
N THR A 235 -14.99 8.37 30.32
CA THR A 235 -14.36 7.94 31.58
C THR A 235 -13.84 9.13 32.35
N PHE A 236 -14.17 9.22 33.65
CA PHE A 236 -13.83 10.36 34.50
C PHE A 236 -12.32 10.56 34.70
N SER A 237 -11.51 9.51 34.65
CA SER A 237 -10.04 9.58 34.77
C SER A 237 -9.43 8.45 33.95
N PRO A 238 -9.40 8.59 32.60
CA PRO A 238 -8.83 7.58 31.74
C PRO A 238 -7.31 7.49 31.91
N ASP A 239 -6.73 6.31 31.63
CA ASP A 239 -5.29 6.18 31.54
C ASP A 239 -4.75 7.10 30.41
N PRO A 240 -3.86 8.07 30.74
CA PRO A 240 -3.36 9.02 29.76
C PRO A 240 -2.59 8.37 28.60
N GLU A 241 -1.89 7.25 28.85
CA GLU A 241 -1.13 6.55 27.80
C GLU A 241 -2.08 5.83 26.84
N GLU A 242 -3.14 5.18 27.37
CA GLU A 242 -4.16 4.53 26.54
C GLU A 242 -4.94 5.56 25.72
N GLN A 243 -5.35 6.68 26.33
CA GLN A 243 -6.07 7.76 25.67
C GLN A 243 -5.24 8.37 24.53
N ASP A 244 -3.96 8.65 24.77
CA ASP A 244 -3.06 9.19 23.76
C ASP A 244 -2.85 8.19 22.59
N LEU A 245 -2.69 6.89 22.88
CA LEU A 245 -2.56 5.85 21.87
C LEU A 245 -3.80 5.76 20.97
N VAL A 246 -5.00 5.73 21.57
CA VAL A 246 -6.28 5.64 20.84
C VAL A 246 -6.49 6.88 19.99
N ASN A 247 -6.24 8.07 20.53
CA ASN A 247 -6.35 9.32 19.80
C ASN A 247 -5.38 9.38 18.62
N ARG A 248 -4.12 8.96 18.78
CA ARG A 248 -3.15 8.92 17.67
C ARG A 248 -3.59 7.96 16.56
N LYS A 249 -4.13 6.78 16.90
CA LYS A 249 -4.66 5.84 15.90
C LYS A 249 -5.82 6.47 15.12
N PHE A 250 -6.75 7.09 15.83
CA PHE A 250 -7.90 7.73 15.22
C PHE A 250 -7.49 8.92 14.34
N ASP A 251 -6.56 9.74 14.81
CA ASP A 251 -5.99 10.86 14.06
C ASP A 251 -5.30 10.39 12.76
N LEU A 252 -4.57 9.28 12.81
CA LEU A 252 -3.95 8.73 11.61
C LEU A 252 -5.00 8.27 10.60
N ILE A 253 -6.04 7.56 11.05
CA ILE A 253 -7.17 7.13 10.20
C ILE A 253 -7.87 8.34 9.59
N ASN A 254 -8.07 9.39 10.38
CA ASN A 254 -8.79 10.59 9.93
C ASN A 254 -7.96 11.46 8.97
N LYS A 255 -6.62 11.49 9.10
CA LYS A 255 -5.73 12.41 8.38
C LYS A 255 -4.89 11.76 7.27
N THR A 256 -4.91 10.43 7.14
CA THR A 256 -4.16 9.76 6.05
C THR A 256 -4.66 10.18 4.68
N GLU A 257 -3.77 10.27 3.68
CA GLU A 257 -4.13 10.64 2.31
C GLU A 257 -5.09 9.65 1.66
N LEU A 258 -4.99 8.36 1.99
CA LEU A 258 -5.91 7.31 1.54
C LEU A 258 -6.24 6.38 2.70
N LEU A 259 -7.52 6.22 3.00
CA LEU A 259 -8.03 5.25 3.97
C LEU A 259 -8.64 4.06 3.23
N CYS A 260 -8.17 2.85 3.55
CA CYS A 260 -8.71 1.58 3.05
C CYS A 260 -9.41 0.85 4.18
N ILE A 261 -10.74 0.68 4.10
CA ILE A 261 -11.55 -0.04 5.08
C ILE A 261 -11.99 -1.36 4.45
N ASP A 262 -11.53 -2.47 5.02
CA ASP A 262 -11.78 -3.81 4.48
C ASP A 262 -12.90 -4.53 5.21
N ASP A 263 -13.74 -5.23 4.44
CA ASP A 263 -14.80 -6.12 4.92
C ASP A 263 -15.89 -5.40 5.75
N ILE A 264 -16.43 -4.27 5.29
CA ILE A 264 -17.64 -3.64 5.85
C ILE A 264 -18.82 -4.65 5.78
N GLY A 265 -19.54 -4.82 6.89
CA GLY A 265 -20.68 -5.75 7.00
C GLY A 265 -20.38 -7.04 7.78
N LEU A 266 -19.14 -7.21 8.26
CA LEU A 266 -18.76 -8.38 9.07
C LEU A 266 -18.72 -8.10 10.57
N GLU A 267 -18.88 -6.86 11.00
CA GLU A 267 -18.87 -6.46 12.40
C GLU A 267 -20.15 -6.91 13.13
N ALA A 268 -20.01 -7.17 14.42
CA ALA A 268 -21.14 -7.62 15.24
C ALA A 268 -22.23 -6.53 15.33
N LYS A 269 -23.48 -6.90 15.08
CA LYS A 269 -24.68 -6.02 15.13
C LYS A 269 -24.91 -5.32 16.48
N GLY A 270 -24.10 -5.55 17.49
CA GLY A 270 -24.18 -4.90 18.82
C GLY A 270 -23.47 -3.55 18.96
N LEU A 271 -22.76 -3.08 17.93
CA LEU A 271 -22.00 -1.84 17.94
C LEU A 271 -22.79 -0.64 17.38
N LEU A 272 -24.10 -0.62 17.51
CA LEU A 272 -25.06 0.36 16.95
C LEU A 272 -24.66 1.83 17.21
N ASN A 273 -24.05 2.12 18.35
CA ASN A 273 -23.63 3.48 18.71
C ASN A 273 -22.40 4.00 17.90
N THR A 274 -21.68 3.10 17.22
CA THR A 274 -20.48 3.49 16.45
C THR A 274 -20.78 3.86 15.01
N TYR A 275 -21.98 3.63 14.50
CA TYR A 275 -22.40 4.05 13.16
C TYR A 275 -22.37 5.57 12.99
N SER A 276 -22.72 6.30 14.04
CA SER A 276 -22.59 7.77 14.05
C SER A 276 -21.12 8.21 13.91
N ASP A 277 -20.18 7.48 14.51
CA ASP A 277 -18.75 7.80 14.43
C ASP A 277 -18.21 7.51 13.02
N LEU A 278 -18.69 6.46 12.34
CA LEU A 278 -18.37 6.19 10.96
C LEU A 278 -18.89 7.31 10.05
N ILE A 279 -20.12 7.79 10.28
CA ILE A 279 -20.69 8.91 9.53
C ILE A 279 -19.81 10.17 9.67
N VAL A 280 -19.42 10.50 10.89
CA VAL A 280 -18.55 11.65 11.17
C VAL A 280 -17.19 11.47 10.48
N LEU A 281 -16.58 10.30 10.57
CA LEU A 281 -15.32 9.99 9.88
C LEU A 281 -15.43 10.21 8.36
N LEU A 282 -16.50 9.71 7.75
CA LEU A 282 -16.71 9.84 6.31
C LEU A 282 -16.94 11.30 5.89
N ASP A 283 -17.72 12.05 6.68
CA ASP A 283 -17.99 13.47 6.43
C ASP A 283 -16.73 14.33 6.60
N ASP A 284 -15.95 14.10 7.66
CA ASP A 284 -14.69 14.82 7.90
C ASP A 284 -13.71 14.60 6.76
N ARG A 285 -13.55 13.37 6.32
CA ARG A 285 -12.66 13.01 5.22
C ARG A 285 -13.14 13.57 3.88
N TYR A 286 -14.44 13.50 3.61
CA TYR A 286 -15.03 14.06 2.39
C TYR A 286 -14.80 15.58 2.32
N ASN A 287 -15.04 16.30 3.41
CA ASN A 287 -14.82 17.75 3.49
C ASN A 287 -13.32 18.14 3.37
N ALA A 288 -12.42 17.25 3.78
CA ALA A 288 -10.98 17.43 3.67
C ALA A 288 -10.40 16.94 2.31
N ASN A 289 -11.22 16.45 1.36
CA ASN A 289 -10.80 15.81 0.11
C ASN A 289 -9.81 14.64 0.34
N LEU A 290 -10.02 13.86 1.40
CA LEU A 290 -9.23 12.68 1.74
C LEU A 290 -10.02 11.40 1.38
N PRO A 291 -9.70 10.73 0.27
CA PRO A 291 -10.50 9.63 -0.23
C PRO A 291 -10.49 8.40 0.68
N VAL A 292 -11.59 7.63 0.56
CA VAL A 292 -11.79 6.36 1.23
C VAL A 292 -12.08 5.28 0.19
N ILE A 293 -11.43 4.12 0.32
CA ILE A 293 -11.78 2.90 -0.41
C ILE A 293 -12.36 1.91 0.60
N MET A 294 -13.55 1.41 0.32
CA MET A 294 -14.20 0.39 1.15
C MET A 294 -14.44 -0.88 0.36
N THR A 295 -14.28 -2.03 1.02
CA THR A 295 -14.76 -3.31 0.49
C THR A 295 -15.93 -3.84 1.33
N SER A 296 -16.89 -4.48 0.69
CA SER A 296 -18.05 -5.07 1.35
C SER A 296 -18.62 -6.26 0.59
N ASN A 297 -19.31 -7.13 1.28
CA ASN A 297 -20.18 -8.12 0.65
C ASN A 297 -21.62 -7.61 0.47
N LEU A 298 -21.96 -6.48 1.11
CA LEU A 298 -23.29 -5.87 1.04
C LEU A 298 -23.42 -4.98 -0.20
N LYS A 299 -24.56 -5.08 -0.87
CA LYS A 299 -24.93 -4.11 -1.89
C LYS A 299 -25.27 -2.76 -1.26
N PRO A 300 -25.13 -1.64 -1.98
CA PRO A 300 -25.52 -0.33 -1.45
C PRO A 300 -26.96 -0.28 -0.90
N SER A 301 -27.90 -1.01 -1.51
CA SER A 301 -29.30 -1.11 -1.05
C SER A 301 -29.48 -1.84 0.27
N GLU A 302 -28.53 -2.71 0.66
CA GLU A 302 -28.58 -3.50 1.89
C GLU A 302 -27.99 -2.75 3.09
N LEU A 303 -27.26 -1.65 2.83
CA LEU A 303 -26.60 -0.87 3.89
C LEU A 303 -27.58 -0.17 4.84
N ALA A 304 -28.77 0.17 4.40
CA ALA A 304 -29.78 0.78 5.27
C ALA A 304 -30.30 -0.18 6.32
N GLU A 305 -30.45 -1.47 5.97
CA GLU A 305 -30.95 -2.51 6.87
C GLU A 305 -29.88 -2.94 7.90
N ASP A 306 -28.62 -3.02 7.46
CA ASP A 306 -27.53 -3.49 8.30
C ASP A 306 -26.85 -2.39 9.12
N TYR A 307 -26.93 -1.13 8.68
CA TYR A 307 -26.32 0.04 9.33
C TYR A 307 -27.33 1.15 9.62
N ASP A 308 -27.52 2.06 8.66
CA ASP A 308 -28.31 3.27 8.79
C ASP A 308 -28.53 3.88 7.40
N GLU A 309 -29.73 4.44 7.16
CA GLU A 309 -30.06 5.13 5.89
C GLU A 309 -29.05 6.26 5.57
N ARG A 310 -28.49 6.92 6.57
CA ARG A 310 -27.49 7.98 6.41
C ARG A 310 -26.17 7.46 5.85
N ILE A 311 -25.74 6.24 6.24
CA ILE A 311 -24.54 5.59 5.67
C ILE A 311 -24.81 5.19 4.22
N GLN A 312 -25.97 4.59 3.94
CA GLN A 312 -26.38 4.27 2.58
C GLN A 312 -26.37 5.51 1.67
N SER A 313 -26.97 6.61 2.14
CA SER A 313 -27.03 7.86 1.39
C SER A 313 -25.64 8.41 1.06
N ARG A 314 -24.69 8.38 2.00
CA ARG A 314 -23.31 8.83 1.77
C ARG A 314 -22.57 7.95 0.79
N ILE A 315 -22.68 6.65 0.93
CA ILE A 315 -22.02 5.71 0.02
C ILE A 315 -22.60 5.85 -1.39
N THR A 316 -23.92 5.96 -1.53
CA THR A 316 -24.56 6.09 -2.85
C THR A 316 -24.27 7.45 -3.50
N GLY A 317 -24.18 8.52 -2.69
CA GLY A 317 -23.98 9.88 -3.19
C GLY A 317 -22.52 10.28 -3.41
N ASN A 318 -21.58 9.76 -2.59
CA ASN A 318 -20.21 10.23 -2.53
C ASN A 318 -19.15 9.20 -2.97
N PHE A 319 -19.58 7.98 -3.35
CA PHE A 319 -18.65 6.90 -3.75
C PHE A 319 -18.91 6.42 -5.17
N GLN A 320 -17.87 6.16 -5.92
CA GLN A 320 -17.98 5.37 -7.14
C GLN A 320 -18.20 3.89 -6.75
N LEU A 321 -19.30 3.32 -7.25
CA LEU A 321 -19.73 1.97 -6.93
C LEU A 321 -19.10 0.98 -7.91
N LEU A 322 -18.32 0.02 -7.41
CA LEU A 322 -17.65 -1.00 -8.19
C LEU A 322 -18.15 -2.38 -7.80
N MET A 323 -18.96 -3.00 -8.68
CA MET A 323 -19.60 -4.29 -8.44
C MET A 323 -18.69 -5.45 -8.82
N PHE A 324 -18.57 -6.43 -7.93
CA PHE A 324 -17.80 -7.66 -8.08
C PHE A 324 -18.74 -8.86 -8.04
N GLU A 325 -18.93 -9.52 -9.16
CA GLU A 325 -19.73 -10.74 -9.25
C GLU A 325 -18.92 -11.86 -9.90
N GLY A 326 -19.07 -13.07 -9.39
CA GLY A 326 -18.36 -14.24 -9.87
C GLY A 326 -18.31 -15.35 -8.82
N SER A 327 -17.73 -16.48 -9.18
CA SER A 327 -17.42 -17.56 -8.25
C SER A 327 -16.20 -17.20 -7.39
N ASP A 328 -16.14 -17.75 -6.18
CA ASP A 328 -14.99 -17.61 -5.29
C ASP A 328 -13.72 -18.18 -5.96
N ILE A 329 -12.74 -17.27 -6.24
CA ILE A 329 -11.47 -17.63 -6.89
C ILE A 329 -10.53 -18.40 -5.97
N ARG A 330 -10.70 -18.32 -4.64
CA ARG A 330 -9.88 -19.06 -3.66
C ARG A 330 -10.07 -20.56 -3.79
N THR A 331 -11.30 -21.01 -4.07
CA THR A 331 -11.61 -22.42 -4.26
C THR A 331 -11.03 -22.98 -5.57
N ARG A 332 -10.87 -22.16 -6.60
CA ARG A 332 -10.26 -22.55 -7.88
C ARG A 332 -8.75 -22.70 -7.77
N THR A 333 -8.07 -21.74 -7.13
CA THR A 333 -6.62 -21.82 -6.90
C THR A 333 -6.22 -22.96 -5.99
N ALA A 334 -7.05 -23.32 -5.00
CA ALA A 334 -6.82 -24.49 -4.16
C ALA A 334 -6.96 -25.80 -4.93
N ARG A 335 -7.98 -25.94 -5.80
CA ARG A 335 -8.16 -27.12 -6.66
C ARG A 335 -7.05 -27.27 -7.69
N GLY A 336 -6.62 -26.19 -8.34
CA GLY A 336 -5.51 -26.24 -9.31
C GLY A 336 -4.15 -26.57 -8.68
N ARG A 337 -3.94 -26.28 -7.38
CA ARG A 337 -2.75 -26.75 -6.64
C ARG A 337 -2.83 -28.25 -6.31
N ILE A 338 -4.00 -28.74 -5.95
CA ILE A 338 -4.20 -30.18 -5.65
C ILE A 338 -4.02 -31.03 -6.91
N GLU A 339 -4.40 -30.53 -8.10
CA GLU A 339 -4.21 -31.22 -9.38
C GLU A 339 -2.74 -31.16 -9.85
N GLN A 340 -1.96 -30.16 -9.49
CA GLN A 340 -0.52 -30.05 -9.80
C GLN A 340 0.38 -30.85 -8.84
N ASP A 341 -0.07 -31.12 -7.60
CA ASP A 341 0.65 -31.95 -6.64
C ASP A 341 0.31 -33.46 -6.79
N ALA A 342 -0.59 -33.81 -7.73
CA ALA A 342 -1.02 -35.18 -8.02
C ALA A 342 -0.43 -35.77 -9.33
N ASP A 343 0.34 -35.00 -10.10
CA ASP A 343 1.16 -35.41 -11.26
C ASP A 343 2.65 -35.45 -10.84
#